data_cfcbfbf4df8ea68dbd41aebd2a23f5fa
#
_entry.id   cfcbfbf4df8ea68dbd41aebd2a23f5fa
#
_cell.length_a   1.000
_cell.length_b   1.000
_cell.length_c   1.000
_cell.angle_alpha   90.00
_cell.angle_beta   90.00
_cell.angle_gamma   90.00
#
_symmetry.space_group_name_H-M   'P 1'
#
loop_
_entity.id
_entity.type
_entity.pdbx_description
1 polymer ?
#
loop_
_entity_poly.entity_id
_entity_poly.type
_entity_poly.pdbx_seq_one_letter_code
_entity_poly.pdbx_strand_id
1 'polypeptide(L)'
;MSYTIESIVEKIGARRLGNKPAAIDWLLTDSRSLCFPEETLFFAIPTKRNNGARYIPDLYERGVRNFVVTSEDFKGLTMDSEQLKVTMAQECNFLIVPNTLKALQKLAEQHRGSFQIPVVGITGSNGKTIVKEWLHQLLSPDRVIVRSPRSYNSQIGVPLSVWQMNEESELGIFEAGISEMGE
;
A
#
# COMPACT_ATOMS: atom_id res chain seq x y z
N MET A 1 -8.95 8.50 6.48
CA MET A 1 -8.05 8.57 7.66
C MET A 1 -6.65 8.80 7.16
N SER A 2 -6.08 9.96 7.43
CA SER A 2 -4.75 10.34 6.94
C SER A 2 -3.67 10.02 7.98
N TYR A 3 -2.53 9.50 7.55
CA TYR A 3 -1.37 9.22 8.40
C TYR A 3 -0.24 10.18 8.11
N THR A 4 0.42 10.71 9.14
CA THR A 4 1.67 11.44 8.92
C THR A 4 2.77 10.49 8.49
N ILE A 5 3.71 10.97 7.69
CA ILE A 5 4.85 10.16 7.23
C ILE A 5 5.68 9.63 8.40
N GLU A 6 5.78 10.39 9.50
CA GLU A 6 6.46 10.01 10.75
C GLU A 6 5.80 8.78 11.38
N SER A 7 4.46 8.79 11.48
CA SER A 7 3.69 7.65 12.01
C SER A 7 3.89 6.39 11.16
N ILE A 8 3.93 6.54 9.82
CA ILE A 8 4.20 5.42 8.92
C ILE A 8 5.62 4.87 9.13
N VAL A 9 6.62 5.74 9.24
CA VAL A 9 8.02 5.33 9.51
C VAL A 9 8.10 4.44 10.76
N GLU A 10 7.46 4.84 11.86
CA GLU A 10 7.40 4.06 13.09
C GLU A 10 6.69 2.72 12.89
N LYS A 11 5.50 2.76 12.27
CA LYS A 11 4.67 1.57 12.07
C LYS A 11 5.39 0.48 11.26
N ILE A 12 6.12 0.84 10.20
CA ILE A 12 6.84 -0.14 9.37
C ILE A 12 8.28 -0.37 9.82
N GLY A 13 8.83 0.45 10.72
CA GLY A 13 10.21 0.37 11.17
C GLY A 13 11.21 0.78 10.09
N ALA A 14 10.88 1.79 9.29
CA ALA A 14 11.72 2.26 8.21
C ALA A 14 12.80 3.23 8.69
N ARG A 15 13.94 3.25 7.99
CA ARG A 15 14.90 4.36 8.07
C ARG A 15 14.50 5.41 7.03
N ARG A 16 14.13 6.60 7.50
CA ARG A 16 13.74 7.70 6.61
C ARG A 16 14.96 8.47 6.10
N LEU A 17 14.97 8.74 4.81
CA LEU A 17 15.79 9.76 4.16
C LEU A 17 14.86 10.85 3.63
N GLY A 18 15.22 12.11 3.88
CA GLY A 18 14.32 13.26 3.65
C GLY A 18 13.58 13.66 4.93
N ASN A 19 13.07 14.90 4.93
CA ASN A 19 12.44 15.51 6.11
C ASN A 19 11.18 16.31 5.77
N LYS A 20 10.61 16.11 4.59
CA LYS A 20 9.41 16.85 4.16
C LYS A 20 8.19 16.34 4.92
N PRO A 21 7.38 17.21 5.54
CA PRO A 21 6.11 16.78 6.11
C PRO A 21 5.21 16.24 5.01
N ALA A 22 4.50 15.15 5.28
CA ALA A 22 3.54 14.59 4.36
C ALA A 22 2.40 13.90 5.11
N ALA A 23 1.20 14.06 4.58
CA ALA A 23 0.01 13.34 4.98
C ALA A 23 -0.30 12.30 3.90
N ILE A 24 -0.45 11.06 4.30
CA ILE A 24 -0.63 9.93 3.39
C ILE A 24 -2.02 9.34 3.56
N ASP A 25 -2.79 9.37 2.48
CA ASP A 25 -4.10 8.76 2.37
C ASP A 25 -4.09 7.55 1.42
N TRP A 26 -3.20 7.56 0.45
CA TRP A 26 -3.17 6.57 -0.62
C TRP A 26 -1.89 5.73 -0.62
N LEU A 27 -2.06 4.40 -0.70
CA LEU A 27 -0.95 3.48 -0.95
C LEU A 27 -0.96 3.08 -2.43
N LEU A 28 0.19 3.19 -3.08
CA LEU A 28 0.37 2.90 -4.50
C LEU A 28 1.43 1.81 -4.70
N THR A 29 1.10 0.82 -5.51
CA THR A 29 2.03 -0.26 -5.93
C THR A 29 2.12 -0.40 -7.45
N ASP A 30 1.21 0.26 -8.19
CA ASP A 30 1.16 0.29 -9.65
C ASP A 30 1.06 1.75 -10.13
N SER A 31 2.10 2.24 -10.81
CA SER A 31 2.20 3.62 -11.28
C SER A 31 1.04 4.07 -12.18
N ARG A 32 0.36 3.13 -12.82
CA ARG A 32 -0.79 3.40 -13.70
C ARG A 32 -2.05 3.82 -12.93
N SER A 33 -2.11 3.48 -11.64
CA SER A 33 -3.27 3.77 -10.77
C SER A 33 -3.11 5.05 -9.95
N LEU A 34 -2.13 5.89 -10.27
CA LEU A 34 -1.89 7.15 -9.55
C LEU A 34 -3.03 8.16 -9.79
N CYS A 35 -3.66 8.61 -8.70
CA CYS A 35 -4.73 9.62 -8.71
C CYS A 35 -4.35 10.89 -7.94
N PHE A 36 -3.79 10.76 -6.74
CA PHE A 36 -3.48 11.87 -5.82
C PHE A 36 -1.99 11.86 -5.46
N PRO A 37 -1.11 12.48 -6.27
CA PRO A 37 0.35 12.34 -6.10
C PRO A 37 0.88 12.79 -4.74
N GLU A 38 0.38 13.91 -4.21
CA GLU A 38 0.89 14.54 -2.98
C GLU A 38 0.60 13.71 -1.73
N GLU A 39 -0.55 13.02 -1.71
CA GLU A 39 -1.02 12.19 -0.60
C GLU A 39 -0.65 10.71 -0.76
N THR A 40 0.13 10.39 -1.80
CA THR A 40 0.48 9.01 -2.14
C THR A 40 1.82 8.59 -1.55
N LEU A 41 1.83 7.40 -0.96
CA LEU A 41 3.04 6.63 -0.62
C LEU A 41 3.18 5.46 -1.60
N PHE A 42 4.22 5.52 -2.44
CA PHE A 42 4.50 4.45 -3.39
C PHE A 42 5.40 3.38 -2.81
N PHE A 43 4.98 2.12 -2.89
CA PHE A 43 5.77 0.95 -2.51
C PHE A 43 6.43 0.35 -3.76
N ALA A 44 7.76 0.45 -3.86
CA ALA A 44 8.55 -0.13 -4.93
C ALA A 44 8.72 -1.65 -4.72
N ILE A 45 7.66 -2.42 -5.02
CA ILE A 45 7.65 -3.87 -4.80
C ILE A 45 8.30 -4.58 -5.98
N PRO A 46 9.34 -5.40 -5.76
CA PRO A 46 9.89 -6.26 -6.80
C PRO A 46 8.93 -7.41 -7.11
N THR A 47 8.79 -7.72 -8.38
CA THR A 47 8.03 -8.87 -8.88
C THR A 47 8.94 -9.76 -9.73
N LYS A 48 8.52 -11.00 -10.04
CA LYS A 48 9.28 -11.92 -10.91
C LYS A 48 9.60 -11.31 -12.29
N ARG A 49 8.83 -10.36 -12.77
CA ARG A 49 8.97 -9.78 -14.13
C ARG A 49 9.50 -8.35 -14.11
N ASN A 50 9.48 -7.67 -12.96
CA ASN A 50 9.72 -6.24 -12.92
C ASN A 50 10.09 -5.77 -11.50
N ASN A 51 10.88 -4.71 -11.40
CA ASN A 51 11.15 -4.03 -10.15
C ASN A 51 10.39 -2.69 -10.11
N GLY A 52 9.59 -2.48 -9.07
CA GLY A 52 8.80 -1.25 -8.89
C GLY A 52 9.66 0.01 -8.82
N ALA A 53 10.91 -0.08 -8.37
CA ALA A 53 11.83 1.06 -8.25
C ALA A 53 12.09 1.79 -9.58
N ARG A 54 12.00 1.10 -10.70
CA ARG A 54 12.17 1.69 -12.05
C ARG A 54 11.14 2.77 -12.38
N TYR A 55 9.98 2.78 -11.70
CA TYR A 55 8.92 3.76 -11.94
C TYR A 55 9.05 5.01 -11.07
N ILE A 56 10.01 5.06 -10.16
CA ILE A 56 10.22 6.21 -9.26
C ILE A 56 10.49 7.50 -10.01
N PRO A 57 11.34 7.55 -11.06
CA PRO A 57 11.54 8.78 -11.82
C PRO A 57 10.26 9.32 -12.47
N ASP A 58 9.49 8.47 -13.14
CA ASP A 58 8.19 8.84 -13.74
C ASP A 58 7.20 9.33 -12.68
N LEU A 59 7.11 8.64 -11.55
CA LEU A 59 6.22 9.03 -10.46
C LEU A 59 6.64 10.35 -9.81
N TYR A 60 7.94 10.62 -9.71
CA TYR A 60 8.46 11.89 -9.22
C TYR A 60 8.05 13.05 -10.16
N GLU A 61 8.19 12.89 -11.48
CA GLU A 61 7.74 13.87 -12.46
C GLU A 61 6.23 14.12 -12.37
N ARG A 62 5.46 13.08 -12.02
CA ARG A 62 4.02 13.15 -11.83
C ARG A 62 3.60 13.66 -10.45
N GLY A 63 4.55 14.13 -9.62
CA GLY A 63 4.30 14.81 -8.35
C GLY A 63 4.36 13.93 -7.10
N VAL A 64 4.61 12.61 -7.20
CA VAL A 64 4.80 11.77 -6.01
C VAL A 64 6.11 12.14 -5.31
N ARG A 65 6.06 12.24 -3.98
CA ARG A 65 7.21 12.65 -3.15
C ARG A 65 7.53 11.66 -2.03
N ASN A 66 6.76 10.58 -1.88
CA ASN A 66 6.95 9.63 -0.79
C ASN A 66 7.08 8.20 -1.35
N PHE A 67 8.20 7.54 -1.05
CA PHE A 67 8.59 6.26 -1.62
C PHE A 67 9.06 5.28 -0.55
N VAL A 68 8.60 4.03 -0.60
CA VAL A 68 9.12 2.90 0.19
C VAL A 68 9.98 2.03 -0.71
N VAL A 69 11.25 1.88 -0.37
CA VAL A 69 12.27 1.20 -1.20
C VAL A 69 13.19 0.34 -0.34
N THR A 70 13.90 -0.60 -0.98
CA THR A 70 15.05 -1.26 -0.33
C THR A 70 16.30 -0.38 -0.43
N SER A 71 17.32 -0.69 0.39
CA SER A 71 18.62 -0.01 0.28
C SER A 71 19.28 -0.22 -1.07
N GLU A 72 19.10 -1.38 -1.67
CA GLU A 72 19.66 -1.73 -2.98
C GLU A 72 18.96 -0.94 -4.07
N ASP A 73 17.63 -0.91 -4.07
CA ASP A 73 16.84 -0.15 -5.04
C ASP A 73 17.14 1.35 -4.97
N PHE A 74 17.26 1.90 -3.75
CA PHE A 74 17.63 3.30 -3.57
C PHE A 74 19.01 3.65 -4.14
N LYS A 75 20.01 2.79 -3.91
CA LYS A 75 21.35 2.96 -4.47
C LYS A 75 21.36 2.79 -5.99
N GLY A 76 20.56 1.86 -6.49
CA GLY A 76 20.42 1.53 -7.90
C GLY A 76 19.50 2.45 -8.70
N LEU A 77 18.92 3.49 -8.10
CA LEU A 77 18.09 4.45 -8.83
C LEU A 77 18.92 5.08 -9.97
N THR A 78 18.57 4.69 -11.20
CA THR A 78 19.16 5.23 -12.41
C THR A 78 18.40 6.50 -12.77
N MET A 79 19.07 7.61 -12.79
CA MET A 79 18.55 8.92 -13.16
C MET A 79 19.33 9.47 -14.34
N ASP A 80 18.69 10.26 -15.17
CA ASP A 80 19.32 10.89 -16.34
C ASP A 80 20.46 11.84 -15.97
N SER A 81 20.53 12.26 -14.69
CA SER A 81 21.62 13.06 -14.15
C SER A 81 21.80 12.86 -12.63
N GLU A 82 23.05 12.95 -12.15
CA GLU A 82 23.35 12.99 -10.70
C GLU A 82 22.67 14.18 -10.00
N GLN A 83 22.49 15.30 -10.73
CA GLN A 83 21.80 16.47 -10.22
C GLN A 83 20.34 16.15 -9.84
N LEU A 84 19.62 15.40 -10.68
CA LEU A 84 18.24 15.00 -10.42
C LEU A 84 18.16 14.09 -9.18
N LYS A 85 19.12 13.21 -9.01
CA LYS A 85 19.21 12.33 -7.83
C LYS A 85 19.39 13.12 -6.52
N VAL A 86 20.24 14.14 -6.54
CA VAL A 86 20.44 15.05 -5.40
C VAL A 86 19.16 15.83 -5.11
N THR A 87 18.51 16.36 -6.13
CA THR A 87 17.27 17.13 -5.99
C THR A 87 16.16 16.25 -5.39
N MET A 88 15.96 15.04 -5.91
CA MET A 88 14.98 14.11 -5.36
C MET A 88 15.25 13.73 -3.89
N ALA A 89 16.53 13.56 -3.52
CA ALA A 89 16.89 13.28 -2.13
C ALA A 89 16.56 14.44 -1.18
N GLN A 90 16.49 15.67 -1.69
CA GLN A 90 16.10 16.86 -0.92
C GLN A 90 14.59 17.11 -0.90
N GLU A 91 13.89 16.74 -1.95
CA GLU A 91 12.46 17.02 -2.13
C GLU A 91 11.54 15.87 -1.69
N CYS A 92 12.05 14.65 -1.64
CA CYS A 92 11.28 13.45 -1.38
C CYS A 92 11.59 12.85 -0.01
N ASN A 93 10.65 12.03 0.46
CA ASN A 93 10.85 11.09 1.56
C ASN A 93 11.09 9.69 0.98
N PHE A 94 12.22 9.09 1.29
CA PHE A 94 12.50 7.68 1.03
C PHE A 94 12.49 6.91 2.33
N LEU A 95 11.59 5.97 2.45
CA LEU A 95 11.45 5.06 3.57
C LEU A 95 12.18 3.77 3.21
N ILE A 96 13.36 3.60 3.78
CA ILE A 96 14.23 2.46 3.49
C ILE A 96 13.86 1.30 4.40
N VAL A 97 13.50 0.17 3.79
CA VAL A 97 13.08 -1.04 4.49
C VAL A 97 13.83 -2.27 3.93
N PRO A 98 13.96 -3.37 4.70
CA PRO A 98 14.57 -4.61 4.20
C PRO A 98 13.73 -5.28 3.10
N ASN A 99 12.39 -5.14 3.16
CA ASN A 99 11.46 -5.76 2.21
C ASN A 99 10.20 -4.90 2.08
N THR A 100 9.96 -4.40 0.88
CA THR A 100 8.86 -3.46 0.60
C THR A 100 7.48 -4.13 0.68
N LEU A 101 7.35 -5.42 0.31
CA LEU A 101 6.10 -6.15 0.44
C LEU A 101 5.75 -6.38 1.91
N LYS A 102 6.70 -6.82 2.74
CA LYS A 102 6.48 -6.97 4.18
C LYS A 102 6.16 -5.65 4.87
N ALA A 103 6.76 -4.55 4.41
CA ALA A 103 6.45 -3.22 4.92
C ALA A 103 5.01 -2.82 4.61
N LEU A 104 4.52 -3.10 3.40
CA LEU A 104 3.12 -2.88 3.02
C LEU A 104 2.17 -3.71 3.90
N GLN A 105 2.46 -5.00 4.08
CA GLN A 105 1.66 -5.90 4.91
C GLN A 105 1.62 -5.44 6.37
N LYS A 106 2.78 -5.07 6.93
CA LYS A 106 2.87 -4.56 8.30
C LYS A 106 2.11 -3.24 8.49
N LEU A 107 2.16 -2.34 7.51
CA LEU A 107 1.39 -1.09 7.58
C LEU A 107 -0.11 -1.37 7.58
N ALA A 108 -0.58 -2.28 6.73
CA ALA A 108 -1.99 -2.68 6.68
C ALA A 108 -2.44 -3.41 7.96
N GLU A 109 -1.58 -4.25 8.56
CA GLU A 109 -1.82 -4.88 9.87
C GLU A 109 -2.01 -3.84 10.97
N GLN A 110 -1.11 -2.85 11.05
CA GLN A 110 -1.21 -1.76 12.02
C GLN A 110 -2.46 -0.89 11.78
N HIS A 111 -2.79 -0.62 10.53
CA HIS A 111 -4.01 0.09 10.18
C HIS A 111 -5.26 -0.71 10.58
N ARG A 112 -5.32 -2.02 10.28
CA ARG A 112 -6.40 -2.91 10.71
C ARG A 112 -6.57 -2.93 12.23
N GLY A 113 -5.48 -2.93 12.97
CA GLY A 113 -5.45 -2.93 14.43
C GLY A 113 -6.08 -1.67 15.06
N SER A 114 -6.22 -0.58 14.31
CA SER A 114 -6.87 0.65 14.78
C SER A 114 -8.40 0.57 14.83
N PHE A 115 -9.00 -0.50 14.28
CA PHE A 115 -10.45 -0.65 14.18
C PHE A 115 -10.96 -1.84 14.98
N GLN A 116 -12.02 -1.64 15.76
CA GLN A 116 -12.68 -2.66 16.59
C GLN A 116 -13.93 -3.26 15.89
N ILE A 117 -13.94 -3.31 14.56
CA ILE A 117 -15.04 -3.84 13.78
C ILE A 117 -14.84 -5.32 13.45
N PRO A 118 -15.91 -6.11 13.28
CA PRO A 118 -15.80 -7.48 12.79
C PRO A 118 -15.25 -7.51 11.36
N VAL A 119 -14.48 -8.56 11.07
CA VAL A 119 -13.94 -8.81 9.73
C VAL A 119 -14.19 -10.24 9.32
N VAL A 120 -14.76 -10.43 8.14
CA VAL A 120 -14.95 -11.71 7.48
C VAL A 120 -13.85 -11.91 6.45
N GLY A 121 -13.02 -12.92 6.64
CA GLY A 121 -12.02 -13.39 5.65
C GLY A 121 -12.62 -14.53 4.82
N ILE A 122 -12.58 -14.41 3.50
CA ILE A 122 -13.08 -15.42 2.57
C ILE A 122 -11.91 -16.05 1.84
N THR A 123 -11.68 -17.33 2.08
CA THR A 123 -10.68 -18.13 1.38
C THR A 123 -11.31 -19.34 0.70
N GLY A 124 -10.55 -20.04 -0.13
CA GLY A 124 -10.99 -21.24 -0.86
C GLY A 124 -10.54 -21.23 -2.32
N SER A 125 -10.64 -22.38 -2.97
CA SER A 125 -10.18 -22.55 -4.37
C SER A 125 -11.05 -21.78 -5.36
N ASN A 126 -12.39 -21.81 -5.16
CA ASN A 126 -13.36 -21.19 -6.07
C ASN A 126 -14.43 -20.41 -5.29
N GLY A 127 -15.12 -19.51 -5.97
CA GLY A 127 -16.31 -18.82 -5.47
C GLY A 127 -16.07 -17.67 -4.49
N LYS A 128 -14.84 -17.38 -4.06
CA LYS A 128 -14.53 -16.31 -3.11
C LYS A 128 -15.19 -14.97 -3.48
N THR A 129 -14.98 -14.51 -4.68
CA THR A 129 -15.54 -13.23 -5.17
C THR A 129 -17.06 -13.25 -5.19
N ILE A 130 -17.68 -14.37 -5.60
CA ILE A 130 -19.13 -14.50 -5.62
C ILE A 130 -19.70 -14.41 -4.19
N VAL A 131 -19.13 -15.16 -3.27
CA VAL A 131 -19.56 -15.14 -1.85
C VAL A 131 -19.38 -13.75 -1.25
N LYS A 132 -18.25 -13.07 -1.52
CA LYS A 132 -18.02 -11.71 -1.08
C LYS A 132 -19.09 -10.74 -1.60
N GLU A 133 -19.40 -10.80 -2.90
CA GLU A 133 -20.41 -9.91 -3.49
C GLU A 133 -21.81 -10.20 -2.94
N TRP A 134 -22.16 -11.44 -2.72
CA TRP A 134 -23.45 -11.80 -2.11
C TRP A 134 -23.56 -11.34 -0.66
N LEU A 135 -22.52 -11.54 0.15
CA LEU A 135 -22.50 -11.03 1.52
C LEU A 135 -22.61 -9.50 1.55
N HIS A 136 -21.90 -8.81 0.65
CA HIS A 136 -22.02 -7.38 0.54
C HIS A 136 -23.46 -6.96 0.17
N GLN A 137 -24.08 -7.55 -0.83
CA GLN A 137 -25.46 -7.23 -1.24
C GLN A 137 -26.47 -7.49 -0.12
N LEU A 138 -26.28 -8.57 0.62
CA LEU A 138 -27.18 -8.96 1.72
C LEU A 138 -27.09 -8.01 2.92
N LEU A 139 -25.88 -7.55 3.25
CA LEU A 139 -25.60 -6.82 4.50
C LEU A 139 -25.47 -5.30 4.32
N SER A 140 -25.27 -4.81 3.10
CA SER A 140 -25.08 -3.38 2.84
C SER A 140 -26.30 -2.48 3.11
N PRO A 141 -27.58 -2.97 3.11
CA PRO A 141 -28.69 -2.16 3.56
C PRO A 141 -28.62 -1.75 5.04
N ASP A 142 -27.96 -2.54 5.89
CA ASP A 142 -27.93 -2.36 7.33
C ASP A 142 -26.57 -1.92 7.87
N ARG A 143 -25.50 -1.96 7.06
CA ARG A 143 -24.13 -1.71 7.53
C ARG A 143 -23.26 -1.01 6.49
N VAL A 144 -22.36 -0.16 6.97
CA VAL A 144 -21.28 0.41 6.16
C VAL A 144 -20.14 -0.62 6.01
N ILE A 145 -20.01 -1.18 4.81
CA ILE A 145 -19.11 -2.31 4.54
C ILE A 145 -17.91 -1.86 3.73
N VAL A 146 -16.71 -2.12 4.23
CA VAL A 146 -15.47 -2.08 3.44
C VAL A 146 -15.14 -3.49 2.94
N ARG A 147 -14.80 -3.63 1.67
CA ARG A 147 -14.53 -4.94 1.06
C ARG A 147 -13.41 -4.91 0.03
N SER A 148 -12.82 -6.06 -0.24
CA SER A 148 -11.85 -6.19 -1.33
C SER A 148 -12.45 -5.73 -2.65
N PRO A 149 -11.86 -4.75 -3.35
CA PRO A 149 -12.30 -4.38 -4.69
C PRO A 149 -11.96 -5.51 -5.67
N ARG A 150 -12.93 -5.88 -6.52
CA ARG A 150 -12.75 -6.98 -7.50
C ARG A 150 -12.20 -8.24 -6.82
N SER A 151 -11.14 -8.86 -7.39
CA SER A 151 -10.46 -10.05 -6.86
C SER A 151 -9.10 -9.70 -6.22
N TYR A 152 -9.06 -8.64 -5.37
CA TYR A 152 -7.85 -8.24 -4.67
C TYR A 152 -7.58 -9.19 -3.48
N ASN A 153 -7.05 -10.39 -3.81
CA ASN A 153 -6.84 -11.50 -2.88
C ASN A 153 -5.37 -11.95 -2.78
N SER A 154 -4.45 -11.21 -3.39
CA SER A 154 -3.01 -11.49 -3.37
C SER A 154 -2.32 -10.82 -2.16
N GLN A 155 -1.05 -11.16 -1.94
CA GLN A 155 -0.17 -10.55 -0.92
C GLN A 155 -0.10 -9.02 -1.00
N ILE A 156 -0.38 -8.42 -2.14
CA ILE A 156 -0.48 -6.96 -2.35
C ILE A 156 -1.94 -6.50 -2.26
N GLY A 157 -2.86 -7.24 -2.84
CA GLY A 157 -4.27 -6.86 -2.93
C GLY A 157 -4.97 -6.81 -1.58
N VAL A 158 -4.69 -7.77 -0.69
CA VAL A 158 -5.28 -7.79 0.67
C VAL A 158 -4.87 -6.56 1.48
N PRO A 159 -3.58 -6.20 1.61
CA PRO A 159 -3.16 -4.97 2.28
C PRO A 159 -3.81 -3.70 1.72
N LEU A 160 -3.88 -3.56 0.40
CA LEU A 160 -4.53 -2.41 -0.24
C LEU A 160 -6.05 -2.36 0.01
N SER A 161 -6.69 -3.52 0.15
CA SER A 161 -8.11 -3.60 0.50
C SER A 161 -8.34 -3.21 1.96
N VAL A 162 -7.51 -3.69 2.86
CA VAL A 162 -7.56 -3.37 4.30
C VAL A 162 -7.31 -1.88 4.54
N TRP A 163 -6.43 -1.25 3.77
CA TRP A 163 -6.16 0.18 3.86
C TRP A 163 -7.38 1.07 3.58
N GLN A 164 -8.42 0.55 2.93
CA GLN A 164 -9.66 1.29 2.67
C GLN A 164 -10.57 1.39 3.91
N MET A 165 -10.27 0.69 5.00
CA MET A 165 -11.00 0.83 6.26
C MET A 165 -10.90 2.26 6.79
N ASN A 166 -12.00 2.78 7.32
CA ASN A 166 -12.08 4.11 7.92
C ASN A 166 -13.04 4.10 9.12
N GLU A 167 -13.22 5.23 9.76
CA GLU A 167 -14.04 5.39 10.95
C GLU A 167 -15.54 5.11 10.74
N GLU A 168 -16.02 5.20 9.49
CA GLU A 168 -17.40 4.89 9.12
C GLU A 168 -17.62 3.39 8.90
N SER A 169 -16.54 2.61 8.75
CA SER A 169 -16.63 1.18 8.47
C SER A 169 -17.17 0.42 9.69
N GLU A 170 -18.21 -0.39 9.46
CA GLU A 170 -18.86 -1.23 10.50
C GLU A 170 -18.57 -2.72 10.30
N LEU A 171 -18.19 -3.13 9.09
CA LEU A 171 -17.87 -4.52 8.73
C LEU A 171 -16.82 -4.55 7.62
N GLY A 172 -15.81 -5.39 7.78
CA GLY A 172 -14.85 -5.70 6.72
C GLY A 172 -15.15 -7.05 6.06
N ILE A 173 -15.11 -7.14 4.72
CA ILE A 173 -15.24 -8.41 3.98
C ILE A 173 -14.07 -8.51 2.99
N PHE A 174 -13.07 -9.34 3.29
CA PHE A 174 -11.87 -9.45 2.48
C PHE A 174 -11.67 -10.85 1.90
N GLU A 175 -11.27 -10.90 0.63
CA GLU A 175 -10.81 -12.13 0.01
C GLU A 175 -9.34 -12.37 0.34
N ALA A 176 -9.00 -13.59 0.75
CA ALA A 176 -7.62 -14.05 0.91
C ALA A 176 -7.36 -15.22 -0.05
N GLY A 177 -6.47 -15.01 -1.01
CA GLY A 177 -5.93 -16.09 -1.85
C GLY A 177 -4.70 -16.67 -1.15
N ILE A 178 -4.56 -17.97 -1.16
CA ILE A 178 -3.36 -18.66 -0.68
C ILE A 178 -2.68 -19.25 -1.91
N SER A 179 -1.55 -18.69 -2.29
CA SER A 179 -0.74 -19.15 -3.42
C SER A 179 0.59 -19.76 -3.00
N GLU A 180 1.08 -19.38 -1.81
CA GLU A 180 2.34 -19.86 -1.26
C GLU A 180 2.19 -20.23 0.23
N MET A 181 3.06 -21.10 0.72
CA MET A 181 3.05 -21.50 2.12
C MET A 181 3.49 -20.33 3.02
N GLY A 182 2.67 -20.00 4.03
CA GLY A 182 2.92 -18.90 4.97
C GLY A 182 2.36 -17.53 4.54
N GLU A 183 1.49 -17.52 3.55
CA GLU A 183 0.69 -16.33 3.20
C GLU A 183 -0.36 -16.00 4.28
#